data_045b9284b8efce1e2d030535a975d284
#
_entry.id   045b9284b8efce1e2d030535a975d284
#
_cell.length_a   1.000
_cell.length_b   1.000
_cell.length_c   1.000
_cell.angle_alpha   90.00
_cell.angle_beta   90.00
_cell.angle_gamma   90.00
#
_symmetry.space_group_name_H-M   'P 1'
#
loop_
_entity.id
_entity.type
_entity.pdbx_description
1 polymer ?
#
loop_
_entity_poly.entity_id
_entity_poly.type
_entity_poly.pdbx_seq_one_letter_code
_entity_poly.pdbx_strand_id
1 'polypeptide(L)'
;TPNNFGLLVTGNQLRLLGSTGTNVKSGGDGFQTGANEPNNFDPFETFGPAVNWKVLLDQYGKVTNGTSQIRLTQPNGNEIVGTIATTTLDDTILLYTIDDDTIPSNSLTAVKKIINPATFDPGTPANGDRYLVINDVGDSTASFQSATWGTLVASVGDIIEYNSTTSKWNIAFDASNPDSTQHYVTNLNTGIQYRFNGTEWVKSYEGVYTQGNWSIVLDGGADPGYNSSIDATTP
;
A
#
# COMPACT_ATOMS: atom_id res chain seq x y z
N THR A 1 15.52 7.64 -24.65
CA THR A 1 15.69 7.48 -23.19
C THR A 1 14.63 6.54 -22.66
N PRO A 2 15.02 5.53 -21.97
CA PRO A 2 14.23 4.34 -21.75
C PRO A 2 13.28 4.38 -20.55
N ASN A 3 13.20 5.44 -19.82
CA ASN A 3 12.77 5.41 -18.43
C ASN A 3 11.45 6.11 -18.15
N ASN A 4 10.55 6.10 -19.11
CA ASN A 4 9.21 6.69 -18.94
C ASN A 4 8.17 5.68 -18.42
N PHE A 5 8.63 4.62 -17.73
CA PHE A 5 7.71 3.65 -17.21
C PHE A 5 7.40 3.94 -15.74
N GLY A 6 6.10 3.94 -15.42
CA GLY A 6 5.64 3.75 -14.07
C GLY A 6 5.66 2.27 -13.70
N LEU A 7 5.62 1.99 -12.41
CA LEU A 7 5.51 0.65 -11.87
C LEU A 7 4.29 0.55 -10.98
N LEU A 8 3.37 -0.34 -11.32
CA LEU A 8 2.26 -0.68 -10.44
C LEU A 8 2.64 -1.89 -9.59
N VAL A 9 2.58 -1.71 -8.28
CA VAL A 9 2.81 -2.74 -7.28
C VAL A 9 1.48 -3.17 -6.68
N THR A 10 1.12 -4.45 -6.83
CA THR A 10 -0.11 -5.02 -6.30
C THR A 10 0.18 -6.37 -5.66
N GLY A 11 0.19 -6.44 -4.34
CA GLY A 11 0.61 -7.66 -3.63
C GLY A 11 2.02 -8.07 -4.03
N ASN A 12 2.18 -9.27 -4.59
CA ASN A 12 3.45 -9.80 -5.10
C ASN A 12 3.65 -9.59 -6.60
N GLN A 13 2.86 -8.75 -7.24
CA GLN A 13 2.86 -8.54 -8.68
C GLN A 13 3.37 -7.14 -9.03
N LEU A 14 4.23 -7.08 -10.03
CA LEU A 14 4.77 -5.87 -10.61
C LEU A 14 4.30 -5.73 -12.05
N ARG A 15 3.75 -4.58 -12.40
CA ARG A 15 3.31 -4.26 -13.77
C ARG A 15 3.89 -2.96 -14.23
N LEU A 16 4.43 -2.94 -15.44
CA LEU A 16 4.89 -1.71 -16.06
C LEU A 16 3.72 -0.91 -16.61
N LEU A 17 3.76 0.40 -16.42
CA LEU A 17 2.81 1.35 -16.98
C LEU A 17 3.55 2.23 -17.98
N GLY A 18 3.10 2.25 -19.23
CA GLY A 18 3.76 2.97 -20.33
C GLY A 18 3.63 4.49 -20.29
N SER A 19 2.76 5.00 -19.47
CA SER A 19 2.60 6.44 -19.25
C SER A 19 2.20 6.67 -17.80
N THR A 20 2.97 7.48 -17.12
CA THR A 20 2.58 8.05 -15.85
C THR A 20 1.98 9.42 -16.15
N GLY A 21 0.70 9.46 -16.43
CA GLY A 21 -0.01 10.73 -16.65
C GLY A 21 0.17 11.71 -15.49
N THR A 22 -0.20 12.96 -15.69
CA THR A 22 -0.05 14.04 -14.70
C THR A 22 -0.80 13.82 -13.39
N ASN A 23 -1.69 12.83 -13.33
CA ASN A 23 -2.53 12.53 -12.18
C ASN A 23 -2.01 11.35 -11.35
N VAL A 24 -0.87 10.78 -11.71
CA VAL A 24 -0.30 9.65 -10.97
C VAL A 24 0.37 10.16 -9.71
N LYS A 25 -0.06 9.66 -8.58
CA LYS A 25 0.64 9.85 -7.31
C LYS A 25 1.84 8.92 -7.26
N SER A 26 2.92 9.38 -6.67
CA SER A 26 4.17 8.61 -6.54
C SER A 26 4.24 7.86 -5.21
N GLY A 27 5.12 6.89 -5.16
CA GLY A 27 5.53 6.30 -3.91
C GLY A 27 4.45 5.55 -3.15
N GLY A 28 3.71 4.70 -3.82
CA GLY A 28 2.67 3.90 -3.19
C GLY A 28 1.31 4.59 -3.04
N ASP A 29 1.25 5.88 -3.36
CA ASP A 29 0.00 6.66 -3.28
C ASP A 29 -0.75 6.71 -4.63
N GLY A 30 -0.32 5.92 -5.59
CA GLY A 30 -0.79 5.99 -6.98
C GLY A 30 -2.23 5.61 -7.18
N PHE A 31 -2.78 4.82 -6.29
CA PHE A 31 -4.19 4.51 -6.24
C PHE A 31 -4.65 4.46 -4.79
N GLN A 32 -5.88 4.83 -4.60
CA GLN A 32 -6.49 4.94 -3.30
C GLN A 32 -6.83 3.55 -2.80
N THR A 33 -6.01 2.99 -1.97
CA THR A 33 -6.29 1.73 -1.30
C THR A 33 -6.40 1.93 0.19
N GLY A 34 -6.94 3.08 0.54
CA GLY A 34 -7.29 3.40 1.90
C GLY A 34 -8.43 2.53 2.41
N ALA A 35 -8.79 2.77 3.64
CA ALA A 35 -9.86 2.03 4.31
C ALA A 35 -11.22 2.12 3.59
N ASN A 36 -11.43 3.18 2.84
CA ASN A 36 -12.68 3.45 2.11
C ASN A 36 -12.71 2.90 0.70
N GLU A 37 -11.64 2.28 0.25
CA GLU A 37 -11.55 1.93 -1.13
C GLU A 37 -12.50 0.81 -1.50
N PRO A 38 -13.27 0.99 -2.57
CA PRO A 38 -14.04 -0.10 -3.13
C PRO A 38 -13.10 -1.18 -3.70
N ASN A 39 -13.41 -2.44 -3.46
CA ASN A 39 -12.64 -3.60 -3.92
C ASN A 39 -12.54 -3.72 -5.45
N ASN A 40 -13.16 -2.83 -6.20
CA ASN A 40 -13.24 -2.82 -7.65
C ASN A 40 -12.44 -1.69 -8.31
N PHE A 41 -11.51 -1.04 -7.58
CA PHE A 41 -10.63 -0.07 -8.20
C PHE A 41 -9.78 -0.73 -9.29
N ASP A 42 -9.91 -0.24 -10.52
CA ASP A 42 -9.08 -0.68 -11.64
C ASP A 42 -8.02 0.39 -11.95
N PRO A 43 -6.76 0.16 -11.57
CA PRO A 43 -5.68 1.10 -11.86
C PRO A 43 -5.46 1.31 -13.35
N PHE A 44 -5.83 0.35 -14.21
CA PHE A 44 -5.63 0.46 -15.64
C PHE A 44 -6.64 1.39 -16.33
N GLU A 45 -7.80 1.62 -15.74
CA GLU A 45 -8.70 2.69 -16.19
C GLU A 45 -8.07 4.07 -15.98
N THR A 46 -7.29 4.23 -14.92
CA THR A 46 -6.67 5.51 -14.55
C THR A 46 -5.31 5.70 -15.21
N PHE A 47 -4.49 4.66 -15.28
CA PHE A 47 -3.09 4.75 -15.70
C PHE A 47 -2.80 4.12 -17.06
N GLY A 48 -3.79 3.51 -17.68
CA GLY A 48 -3.66 2.81 -18.94
C GLY A 48 -3.21 1.36 -18.81
N PRO A 49 -3.14 0.61 -19.91
CA PRO A 49 -2.82 -0.80 -19.90
C PRO A 49 -1.38 -1.06 -19.47
N ALA A 50 -1.15 -2.21 -18.84
CA ALA A 50 0.19 -2.67 -18.51
C ALA A 50 1.01 -2.91 -19.79
N VAL A 51 2.28 -2.55 -19.73
CA VAL A 51 3.25 -2.78 -20.80
C VAL A 51 3.93 -4.13 -20.59
N ASN A 52 4.26 -4.78 -21.70
CA ASN A 52 5.01 -6.03 -21.66
C ASN A 52 6.43 -5.82 -21.12
N TRP A 53 6.82 -6.60 -20.11
CA TRP A 53 8.15 -6.54 -19.52
C TRP A 53 9.29 -6.78 -20.52
N LYS A 54 9.02 -7.51 -21.61
CA LYS A 54 9.99 -7.76 -22.67
C LYS A 54 10.56 -6.47 -23.26
N VAL A 55 9.81 -5.36 -23.25
CA VAL A 55 10.28 -4.06 -23.72
C VAL A 55 11.53 -3.59 -22.94
N LEU A 56 11.56 -3.79 -21.61
CA LEU A 56 12.75 -3.51 -20.81
C LEU A 56 13.82 -4.57 -20.95
N LEU A 57 13.42 -5.83 -20.92
CA LEU A 57 14.36 -6.96 -20.90
C LEU A 57 15.14 -7.08 -22.20
N ASP A 58 14.53 -6.80 -23.34
CA ASP A 58 15.24 -6.81 -24.64
C ASP A 58 16.27 -5.69 -24.76
N GLN A 59 16.05 -4.59 -24.03
CA GLN A 59 16.91 -3.40 -24.14
C GLN A 59 17.99 -3.35 -23.07
N TYR A 60 17.69 -3.78 -21.83
CA TYR A 60 18.56 -3.53 -20.68
C TYR A 60 19.13 -4.79 -20.05
N GLY A 61 18.52 -5.93 -20.27
CA GLY A 61 18.95 -7.17 -19.68
C GLY A 61 17.78 -8.03 -19.21
N LYS A 62 18.08 -9.05 -18.43
CA LYS A 62 17.13 -10.01 -17.93
C LYS A 62 17.08 -10.01 -16.40
N VAL A 63 15.97 -10.46 -15.85
CA VAL A 63 15.87 -10.75 -14.43
C VAL A 63 16.37 -12.17 -14.14
N THR A 64 16.98 -12.33 -12.97
CA THR A 64 17.40 -13.63 -12.43
C THR A 64 16.61 -13.92 -11.16
N ASN A 65 15.88 -15.02 -11.16
CA ASN A 65 15.08 -15.44 -10.01
C ASN A 65 15.98 -15.63 -8.77
N GLY A 66 15.53 -15.08 -7.64
CA GLY A 66 16.21 -15.15 -6.37
C GLY A 66 17.45 -14.23 -6.24
N THR A 67 17.78 -13.47 -7.28
CA THR A 67 18.96 -12.59 -7.28
C THR A 67 18.63 -11.15 -7.66
N SER A 68 17.84 -10.97 -8.73
CA SER A 68 17.42 -9.62 -9.14
C SER A 68 16.51 -8.99 -8.10
N GLN A 69 16.75 -7.71 -7.81
CA GLN A 69 16.01 -6.95 -6.81
C GLN A 69 15.28 -5.80 -7.44
N ILE A 70 14.10 -5.51 -6.92
CA ILE A 70 13.36 -4.27 -7.15
C ILE A 70 13.48 -3.40 -5.91
N ARG A 71 13.68 -2.10 -6.11
CA ARG A 71 13.72 -1.08 -5.05
C ARG A 71 12.63 -0.07 -5.31
N LEU A 72 11.86 0.21 -4.29
CA LEU A 72 10.72 1.12 -4.34
C LEU A 72 10.99 2.26 -3.36
N THR A 73 11.01 3.49 -3.87
CA THR A 73 11.24 4.68 -3.03
C THR A 73 9.90 5.28 -2.63
N GLN A 74 9.64 5.32 -1.34
CA GLN A 74 8.42 5.92 -0.80
C GLN A 74 8.51 7.45 -0.75
N PRO A 75 7.40 8.18 -0.63
CA PRO A 75 7.38 9.65 -0.58
C PRO A 75 8.24 10.24 0.55
N ASN A 76 8.43 9.50 1.65
CA ASN A 76 9.27 9.89 2.77
C ASN A 76 10.76 9.58 2.56
N GLY A 77 11.14 9.03 1.41
CA GLY A 77 12.50 8.64 1.07
C GLY A 77 12.92 7.25 1.55
N ASN A 78 12.06 6.52 2.24
CA ASN A 78 12.36 5.13 2.62
C ASN A 78 12.38 4.24 1.38
N GLU A 79 13.33 3.30 1.34
CA GLU A 79 13.40 2.25 0.33
C GLU A 79 12.78 0.96 0.85
N ILE A 80 11.92 0.37 0.04
CA ILE A 80 11.42 -0.99 0.22
C ILE A 80 12.04 -1.85 -0.87
N VAL A 81 12.57 -2.99 -0.49
CA VAL A 81 13.26 -3.90 -1.40
C VAL A 81 12.46 -5.18 -1.55
N GLY A 82 12.44 -5.71 -2.73
CA GLY A 82 11.91 -7.03 -3.02
C GLY A 82 12.82 -7.82 -3.94
N THR A 83 12.76 -9.13 -3.85
CA THR A 83 13.53 -10.04 -4.69
C THR A 83 12.62 -10.65 -5.75
N ILE A 84 13.06 -10.68 -7.00
CA ILE A 84 12.28 -11.27 -8.08
C ILE A 84 12.08 -12.76 -7.81
N ALA A 85 10.82 -13.18 -7.78
CA ALA A 85 10.42 -14.53 -7.40
C ALA A 85 10.28 -15.49 -8.59
N THR A 86 10.28 -14.97 -9.81
CA THR A 86 10.22 -15.80 -11.04
C THR A 86 10.88 -15.11 -12.21
N THR A 87 11.48 -15.93 -13.07
CA THR A 87 11.94 -15.50 -14.40
C THR A 87 10.92 -15.84 -15.48
N THR A 88 9.86 -16.56 -15.14
CA THR A 88 8.76 -16.86 -16.06
C THR A 88 7.81 -15.69 -16.01
N LEU A 89 7.85 -14.87 -17.04
CA LEU A 89 6.99 -13.72 -17.18
C LEU A 89 5.69 -14.16 -17.85
N ASP A 90 4.59 -13.85 -17.23
CA ASP A 90 3.43 -13.43 -18.00
C ASP A 90 3.81 -12.09 -18.63
N ASP A 91 3.47 -11.86 -19.87
CA ASP A 91 3.97 -10.73 -20.65
C ASP A 91 3.87 -9.37 -19.93
N THR A 92 2.96 -9.24 -19.00
CA THR A 92 2.69 -7.98 -18.28
C THR A 92 2.93 -8.05 -16.77
N ILE A 93 3.23 -9.23 -16.22
CA ILE A 93 3.39 -9.44 -14.78
C ILE A 93 4.77 -10.00 -14.46
N LEU A 94 5.44 -9.39 -13.51
CA LEU A 94 6.63 -9.91 -12.87
C LEU A 94 6.32 -10.19 -11.40
N LEU A 95 6.64 -11.38 -10.91
CA LEU A 95 6.43 -11.72 -9.51
C LEU A 95 7.66 -11.38 -8.68
N TYR A 96 7.42 -10.93 -7.45
CA TYR A 96 8.47 -10.61 -6.50
C TYR A 96 8.06 -11.00 -5.08
N THR A 97 9.03 -11.04 -4.19
CA THR A 97 8.83 -11.21 -2.75
C THR A 97 9.42 -10.01 -2.03
N ILE A 98 8.64 -9.37 -1.17
CA ILE A 98 9.12 -8.26 -0.34
C ILE A 98 10.13 -8.79 0.69
N ASP A 99 11.19 -8.03 0.90
CA ASP A 99 12.13 -8.24 1.99
C ASP A 99 11.54 -7.58 3.25
N ASP A 100 11.01 -8.38 4.15
CA ASP A 100 10.19 -7.91 5.28
C ASP A 100 10.94 -6.94 6.20
N ASP A 101 12.25 -7.04 6.29
CA ASP A 101 13.10 -6.14 7.07
C ASP A 101 13.22 -4.72 6.49
N THR A 102 12.77 -4.52 5.26
CA THR A 102 12.71 -3.21 4.61
C THR A 102 11.37 -2.51 4.79
N ILE A 103 10.34 -3.23 5.25
CA ILE A 103 9.02 -2.66 5.51
C ILE A 103 9.10 -1.76 6.76
N PRO A 104 8.57 -0.53 6.72
CA PRO A 104 8.53 0.33 7.90
C PRO A 104 7.86 -0.36 9.08
N SER A 105 8.42 -0.17 10.27
CA SER A 105 7.79 -0.67 11.49
C SER A 105 6.45 0.02 11.74
N ASN A 106 5.48 -0.72 12.26
CA ASN A 106 4.23 -0.13 12.71
C ASN A 106 4.49 0.89 13.83
N SER A 107 3.94 2.08 13.70
CA SER A 107 3.93 3.09 14.76
C SER A 107 2.71 2.95 15.68
N LEU A 108 1.68 2.27 15.20
CA LEU A 108 0.47 1.99 15.96
C LEU A 108 0.27 0.49 16.14
N THR A 109 -0.37 0.13 17.24
CA THR A 109 -0.78 -1.27 17.45
C THR A 109 -1.72 -1.72 16.34
N ALA A 110 -1.50 -2.91 15.82
CA ALA A 110 -2.26 -3.48 14.72
C ALA A 110 -3.77 -3.48 15.00
N VAL A 111 -4.56 -3.30 13.94
CA VAL A 111 -6.01 -3.40 13.99
C VAL A 111 -6.46 -4.82 13.62
N LYS A 112 -7.49 -5.32 14.29
CA LYS A 112 -8.08 -6.61 13.94
C LYS A 112 -8.66 -6.61 12.53
N LYS A 113 -9.28 -5.47 12.16
CA LYS A 113 -10.01 -5.35 10.90
C LYS A 113 -10.25 -3.88 10.55
N ILE A 114 -10.45 -3.61 9.27
CA ILE A 114 -11.04 -2.37 8.76
C ILE A 114 -12.53 -2.61 8.63
N ILE A 115 -13.34 -1.73 9.18
CA ILE A 115 -14.77 -1.95 9.33
C ILE A 115 -15.61 -0.76 8.86
N ASN A 116 -16.79 -1.08 8.34
CA ASN A 116 -17.89 -0.12 8.26
C ASN A 116 -18.72 -0.28 9.53
N PRO A 117 -18.68 0.69 10.47
CA PRO A 117 -19.36 0.57 11.74
C PRO A 117 -20.89 0.53 11.63
N ALA A 118 -21.45 0.95 10.50
CA ALA A 118 -22.90 0.87 10.24
C ALA A 118 -23.39 -0.57 10.01
N THR A 119 -22.51 -1.45 9.54
CA THR A 119 -22.88 -2.82 9.15
C THR A 119 -22.10 -3.90 9.89
N PHE A 120 -21.07 -3.51 10.63
CA PHE A 120 -20.21 -4.44 11.36
C PHE A 120 -20.68 -4.62 12.80
N ASP A 121 -20.80 -5.87 13.23
CA ASP A 121 -21.01 -6.25 14.62
C ASP A 121 -19.74 -6.90 15.18
N PRO A 122 -19.08 -6.29 16.18
CA PRO A 122 -17.90 -6.86 16.82
C PRO A 122 -18.21 -8.09 17.70
N GLY A 123 -19.50 -8.40 17.94
CA GLY A 123 -19.92 -9.44 18.88
C GLY A 123 -19.50 -9.11 20.30
N THR A 124 -18.80 -10.04 20.96
CA THR A 124 -18.21 -9.80 22.29
C THR A 124 -16.75 -9.36 22.14
N PRO A 125 -16.46 -8.05 22.21
CA PRO A 125 -15.10 -7.58 22.02
C PRO A 125 -14.21 -7.93 23.21
N ALA A 126 -12.95 -8.23 22.93
CA ALA A 126 -11.92 -8.40 23.95
C ALA A 126 -11.24 -7.06 24.27
N ASN A 127 -10.63 -6.96 25.45
CA ASN A 127 -9.87 -5.77 25.82
C ASN A 127 -8.74 -5.52 24.80
N GLY A 128 -8.64 -4.30 24.31
CA GLY A 128 -7.64 -3.91 23.33
C GLY A 128 -7.99 -4.28 21.89
N ASP A 129 -9.19 -4.80 21.62
CA ASP A 129 -9.65 -4.98 20.24
C ASP A 129 -9.68 -3.65 19.51
N ARG A 130 -9.01 -3.58 18.36
CA ARG A 130 -8.90 -2.35 17.56
C ARG A 130 -9.48 -2.53 16.18
N TYR A 131 -10.18 -1.49 15.73
CA TYR A 131 -10.74 -1.41 14.39
C TYR A 131 -10.44 -0.05 13.77
N LEU A 132 -10.09 -0.05 12.49
CA LEU A 132 -10.03 1.16 11.68
C LEU A 132 -11.39 1.37 11.03
N VAL A 133 -12.00 2.53 11.21
CA VAL A 133 -13.36 2.79 10.73
C VAL A 133 -13.39 3.53 9.40
N ILE A 134 -14.30 3.14 8.53
CA ILE A 134 -14.47 3.72 7.19
C ILE A 134 -15.72 4.60 7.06
N ASN A 135 -16.48 4.74 8.11
CA ASN A 135 -17.60 5.66 8.24
C ASN A 135 -17.64 6.23 9.64
N ASP A 136 -18.25 7.41 9.77
CA ASP A 136 -18.41 8.08 11.03
C ASP A 136 -19.28 7.27 12.00
N VAL A 137 -19.01 7.41 13.28
CA VAL A 137 -19.77 6.82 14.37
C VAL A 137 -20.22 7.94 15.28
N GLY A 138 -21.49 7.94 15.64
CA GLY A 138 -21.99 8.72 16.77
C GLY A 138 -22.11 10.23 16.56
N ASP A 139 -21.90 10.74 15.37
CA ASP A 139 -22.19 12.13 15.10
C ASP A 139 -23.71 12.36 14.96
N SER A 140 -24.13 13.63 14.95
CA SER A 140 -25.53 14.02 14.85
C SER A 140 -26.17 13.62 13.50
N THR A 141 -25.38 13.23 12.51
CA THR A 141 -25.81 12.79 11.19
C THR A 141 -25.78 11.29 11.04
N ALA A 142 -25.03 10.57 11.88
CA ALA A 142 -24.96 9.13 11.88
C ALA A 142 -26.20 8.54 12.56
N SER A 143 -27.13 8.03 11.76
CA SER A 143 -28.39 7.46 12.25
C SER A 143 -28.27 6.10 12.94
N PHE A 144 -27.06 5.54 13.02
CA PHE A 144 -26.78 4.21 13.56
C PHE A 144 -25.98 4.23 14.86
N GLN A 145 -26.30 5.14 15.76
CA GLN A 145 -25.86 5.01 17.14
C GLN A 145 -26.49 3.77 17.75
N SER A 146 -25.89 2.65 17.50
CA SER A 146 -26.39 1.39 18.01
C SER A 146 -25.89 1.16 19.43
N ALA A 147 -26.57 0.27 20.13
CA ALA A 147 -26.07 -0.28 21.40
C ALA A 147 -24.63 -0.83 21.28
N THR A 148 -24.15 -1.12 20.08
CA THR A 148 -22.82 -1.64 19.77
C THR A 148 -21.71 -0.65 20.10
N TRP A 149 -21.88 0.64 19.72
CA TRP A 149 -20.81 1.64 19.83
C TRP A 149 -21.01 2.55 21.05
N GLY A 150 -22.18 2.48 21.69
CA GLY A 150 -22.49 3.27 22.88
C GLY A 150 -22.44 4.78 22.63
N THR A 151 -21.62 5.48 23.39
CA THR A 151 -21.46 6.94 23.29
C THR A 151 -20.22 7.34 22.47
N LEU A 152 -19.63 6.41 21.72
CA LEU A 152 -18.47 6.69 20.89
C LEU A 152 -18.85 7.71 19.79
N VAL A 153 -18.00 8.70 19.62
CA VAL A 153 -17.98 9.58 18.43
C VAL A 153 -16.63 9.39 17.77
N ALA A 154 -16.61 8.93 16.54
CA ALA A 154 -15.41 8.70 15.76
C ALA A 154 -15.65 9.07 14.30
N SER A 155 -14.61 9.53 13.63
CA SER A 155 -14.66 9.93 12.22
C SER A 155 -13.99 8.88 11.33
N VAL A 156 -14.27 8.97 10.04
CA VAL A 156 -13.59 8.16 9.01
C VAL A 156 -12.07 8.26 9.18
N GLY A 157 -11.41 7.11 9.22
CA GLY A 157 -9.96 7.02 9.39
C GLY A 157 -9.50 6.89 10.83
N ASP A 158 -10.37 7.07 11.82
CA ASP A 158 -10.01 6.84 13.21
C ASP A 158 -9.76 5.35 13.47
N ILE A 159 -8.91 5.07 14.46
CA ILE A 159 -8.79 3.74 15.03
C ILE A 159 -9.45 3.76 16.41
N ILE A 160 -10.41 2.87 16.59
CA ILE A 160 -11.14 2.71 17.85
C ILE A 160 -10.62 1.47 18.60
N GLU A 161 -10.65 1.55 19.94
CA GLU A 161 -10.21 0.47 20.82
C GLU A 161 -11.23 0.19 21.90
N TYR A 162 -11.47 -1.08 22.17
CA TYR A 162 -12.35 -1.51 23.24
C TYR A 162 -11.60 -1.61 24.58
N ASN A 163 -12.16 -1.00 25.61
CA ASN A 163 -11.70 -1.11 27.00
C ASN A 163 -12.71 -1.95 27.80
N SER A 164 -12.31 -3.16 28.18
CA SER A 164 -13.18 -4.08 28.92
C SER A 164 -13.46 -3.65 30.35
N THR A 165 -12.59 -2.84 30.98
CA THR A 165 -12.79 -2.34 32.35
C THR A 165 -13.93 -1.36 32.41
N THR A 166 -14.07 -0.51 31.38
CA THR A 166 -15.14 0.47 31.27
C THR A 166 -16.31 -0.01 30.40
N SER A 167 -16.13 -1.13 29.70
CA SER A 167 -17.05 -1.65 28.70
C SER A 167 -17.38 -0.61 27.61
N LYS A 168 -16.38 0.16 27.19
CA LYS A 168 -16.55 1.25 26.22
C LYS A 168 -15.52 1.18 25.10
N TRP A 169 -15.93 1.69 23.96
CA TRP A 169 -15.06 2.02 22.84
C TRP A 169 -14.49 3.43 23.02
N ASN A 170 -13.21 3.60 22.69
CA ASN A 170 -12.49 4.88 22.75
C ASN A 170 -11.73 5.08 21.45
N ILE A 171 -11.38 6.32 21.12
CA ILE A 171 -10.47 6.61 20.02
C ILE A 171 -9.05 6.31 20.47
N ALA A 172 -8.37 5.43 19.74
CA ALA A 172 -6.97 5.08 19.93
C ALA A 172 -6.04 5.86 18.96
N PHE A 173 -6.58 6.30 17.83
CA PHE A 173 -5.94 7.21 16.89
C PHE A 173 -7.01 8.11 16.28
N ASP A 174 -6.78 9.40 16.36
CA ASP A 174 -7.66 10.43 15.80
C ASP A 174 -7.08 10.92 14.47
N ALA A 175 -7.70 10.55 13.37
CA ALA A 175 -7.25 10.92 12.02
C ALA A 175 -7.40 12.43 11.74
N SER A 176 -8.26 13.14 12.48
CA SER A 176 -8.46 14.58 12.32
C SER A 176 -7.40 15.41 13.07
N ASN A 177 -6.72 14.80 14.01
CA ASN A 177 -5.71 15.48 14.85
C ASN A 177 -4.51 14.54 15.10
N PRO A 178 -3.82 14.07 14.05
CA PRO A 178 -2.69 13.18 14.21
C PRO A 178 -1.50 13.91 14.84
N ASP A 179 -0.76 13.23 15.72
CA ASP A 179 0.47 13.74 16.33
C ASP A 179 1.67 13.72 15.37
N SER A 180 1.53 13.00 14.25
CA SER A 180 2.51 12.88 13.17
C SER A 180 1.78 12.78 11.83
N THR A 181 2.44 13.23 10.76
CA THR A 181 1.89 13.10 9.40
C THR A 181 2.01 11.69 8.83
N GLN A 182 2.75 10.80 9.47
CA GLN A 182 2.93 9.43 9.01
C GLN A 182 2.80 8.43 10.16
N HIS A 183 1.86 7.55 10.02
CA HIS A 183 1.68 6.40 10.90
C HIS A 183 1.57 5.13 10.07
N TYR A 184 1.98 4.02 10.67
CA TYR A 184 1.90 2.69 10.05
C TYR A 184 1.12 1.75 10.95
N VAL A 185 0.19 1.00 10.36
CA VAL A 185 -0.63 0.02 11.06
C VAL A 185 -0.85 -1.21 10.19
N THR A 186 -0.81 -2.39 10.78
CA THR A 186 -1.15 -3.63 10.08
C THR A 186 -2.60 -4.02 10.37
N ASN A 187 -3.33 -4.36 9.31
CA ASN A 187 -4.62 -5.03 9.40
C ASN A 187 -4.40 -6.54 9.53
N LEU A 188 -4.64 -7.09 10.71
CA LEU A 188 -4.42 -8.51 11.01
C LEU A 188 -5.31 -9.45 10.19
N ASN A 189 -6.46 -8.97 9.74
CA ASN A 189 -7.38 -9.77 8.93
C ASN A 189 -6.82 -10.08 7.53
N THR A 190 -5.97 -9.19 6.98
CA THR A 190 -5.43 -9.32 5.63
C THR A 190 -3.91 -9.43 5.60
N GLY A 191 -3.21 -9.09 6.69
CA GLY A 191 -1.75 -8.97 6.72
C GLY A 191 -1.21 -7.70 6.04
N ILE A 192 -2.06 -6.84 5.51
CA ILE A 192 -1.67 -5.65 4.77
C ILE A 192 -1.32 -4.53 5.75
N GLN A 193 -0.17 -3.89 5.53
CA GLN A 193 0.21 -2.68 6.23
C GLN A 193 -0.35 -1.45 5.51
N TYR A 194 -0.89 -0.54 6.29
CA TYR A 194 -1.38 0.77 5.83
C TYR A 194 -0.52 1.89 6.40
N ARG A 195 -0.40 2.97 5.64
CA ARG A 195 0.25 4.20 6.02
C ARG A 195 -0.77 5.34 6.04
N PHE A 196 -0.81 6.08 7.13
CA PHE A 196 -1.52 7.36 7.19
C PHE A 196 -0.60 8.45 6.62
N ASN A 197 -1.07 9.15 5.60
CA ASN A 197 -0.27 10.16 4.90
C ASN A 197 -0.51 11.61 5.41
N GLY A 198 -1.23 11.73 6.51
CA GLY A 198 -1.66 13.01 7.09
C GLY A 198 -3.09 13.40 6.74
N THR A 199 -3.74 12.63 5.84
CA THR A 199 -5.12 12.89 5.39
C THR A 199 -5.94 11.61 5.38
N GLU A 200 -5.37 10.53 4.90
CA GLU A 200 -6.06 9.25 4.70
C GLU A 200 -5.10 8.06 4.88
N TRP A 201 -5.68 6.89 5.08
CA TRP A 201 -4.95 5.63 5.09
C TRP A 201 -4.82 5.09 3.67
N VAL A 202 -3.59 4.79 3.27
CA VAL A 202 -3.25 4.15 2.00
C VAL A 202 -2.41 2.90 2.26
N LYS A 203 -2.35 1.96 1.33
CA LYS A 203 -1.45 0.82 1.47
C LYS A 203 0.00 1.29 1.52
N SER A 204 0.81 0.70 2.39
CA SER A 204 2.16 1.19 2.71
C SER A 204 3.09 1.18 1.50
N TYR A 205 3.15 0.07 0.76
CA TYR A 205 4.09 -0.10 -0.36
C TYR A 205 3.41 -0.49 -1.69
N GLU A 206 2.13 -0.81 -1.68
CA GLU A 206 1.38 -1.01 -2.92
C GLU A 206 0.98 0.32 -3.53
N GLY A 207 0.85 0.36 -4.86
CA GLY A 207 0.44 1.54 -5.60
C GLY A 207 1.31 1.79 -6.83
N VAL A 208 1.24 2.99 -7.39
CA VAL A 208 2.00 3.37 -8.57
C VAL A 208 3.25 4.15 -8.17
N TYR A 209 4.38 3.64 -8.60
CA TYR A 209 5.67 4.30 -8.50
C TYR A 209 6.00 4.93 -9.85
N THR A 210 6.16 6.25 -9.85
CA THR A 210 6.54 7.00 -11.05
C THR A 210 8.03 6.89 -11.32
N GLN A 211 8.46 7.36 -12.46
CA GLN A 211 9.87 7.52 -12.77
C GLN A 211 10.59 8.24 -11.62
N GLY A 212 11.73 7.71 -11.23
CA GLY A 212 12.52 8.23 -10.10
C GLY A 212 12.21 7.59 -8.76
N ASN A 213 11.10 6.85 -8.65
CA ASN A 213 10.69 6.22 -7.40
C ASN A 213 10.79 4.69 -7.42
N TRP A 214 11.43 4.14 -8.40
CA TRP A 214 11.72 2.70 -8.44
C TRP A 214 12.96 2.41 -9.28
N SER A 215 13.62 1.29 -8.98
CA SER A 215 14.72 0.73 -9.77
C SER A 215 14.71 -0.78 -9.70
N ILE A 216 15.28 -1.42 -10.71
CA ILE A 216 15.44 -2.88 -10.76
C ILE A 216 16.85 -3.23 -11.20
N VAL A 217 17.43 -4.24 -10.57
CA VAL A 217 18.73 -4.80 -10.95
C VAL A 217 18.52 -5.88 -11.99
N LEU A 218 19.15 -5.73 -13.15
CA LEU A 218 19.06 -6.68 -14.25
C LEU A 218 20.45 -7.22 -14.61
N ASP A 219 20.49 -8.47 -15.09
CA ASP A 219 21.68 -8.96 -15.76
C ASP A 219 21.87 -8.23 -17.09
N GLY A 220 23.11 -7.90 -17.46
CA GLY A 220 23.40 -7.20 -18.70
C GLY A 220 22.93 -8.00 -19.92
N GLY A 221 22.23 -7.33 -20.86
CA GLY A 221 21.56 -8.00 -21.98
C GLY A 221 22.49 -8.62 -22.99
N ALA A 222 23.50 -7.87 -23.46
CA ALA A 222 24.40 -8.29 -24.53
C ALA A 222 25.79 -8.72 -24.04
N ASP A 223 26.13 -8.41 -22.80
CA ASP A 223 27.45 -8.71 -22.23
C ASP A 223 27.27 -9.64 -21.00
N PRO A 224 27.57 -10.94 -21.15
CA PRO A 224 27.41 -11.89 -20.05
C PRO A 224 28.30 -11.49 -18.86
N GLY A 225 27.66 -11.22 -17.73
CA GLY A 225 28.32 -10.81 -16.49
C GLY A 225 28.30 -9.31 -16.21
N TYR A 226 27.73 -8.51 -17.08
CA TYR A 226 27.46 -7.12 -16.78
C TYR A 226 26.10 -6.98 -16.08
N ASN A 227 26.11 -6.49 -14.86
CA ASN A 227 24.89 -6.14 -14.13
C ASN A 227 24.60 -4.67 -14.35
N SER A 228 23.42 -4.37 -14.86
CA SER A 228 22.94 -3.00 -14.96
C SER A 228 21.79 -2.76 -13.98
N SER A 229 21.77 -1.57 -13.41
CA SER A 229 20.62 -1.08 -12.67
C SER A 229 19.84 -0.16 -13.60
N ILE A 230 18.56 -0.45 -13.79
CA ILE A 230 17.66 0.50 -14.41
C ILE A 230 17.04 1.30 -13.29
N ASP A 231 17.51 2.53 -13.20
CA ASP A 231 16.96 3.53 -12.30
C ASP A 231 16.03 4.42 -13.13
N ALA A 232 14.81 4.59 -12.66
CA ALA A 232 13.86 5.48 -13.29
C ALA A 232 14.27 6.97 -13.26
N THR A 233 15.35 7.31 -12.53
CA THR A 233 15.96 8.64 -12.55
C THR A 233 17.04 8.82 -13.61
N THR A 234 17.56 7.73 -14.16
CA THR A 234 18.66 7.82 -15.12
C THR A 234 18.15 8.19 -16.50
N PRO A 235 18.61 9.30 -17.10
CA PRO A 235 18.15 9.74 -18.41
C PRO A 235 18.54 8.83 -19.56
#